data_9dcdf520d367a5b7f861ba6d653f2dde
#
_entry.id   9dcdf520d367a5b7f861ba6d653f2dde
#
_cell.length_a   1.000
_cell.length_b   1.000
_cell.length_c   1.000
_cell.angle_alpha   90.00
_cell.angle_beta   90.00
_cell.angle_gamma   90.00
#
_symmetry.space_group_name_H-M   'P 1'
#
loop_
_entity.id
_entity.type
_entity.pdbx_description
1 polymer ?
#
loop_
_entity_poly.entity_id
_entity_poly.type
_entity_poly.pdbx_seq_one_letter_code
_entity_poly.pdbx_strand_id
1 'polypeptide(L)'
;MWGNMKYKLPVVCGLLFALCVNVAHAERGAFDLDRWDKVMQDIRAKAAAEKISQSVIDETLKNPIFIPSIVKSDKNQSEFKLTLEQYLNRTVSAERVQKGKKQRATYPTLLSNVEKQFGIPRNVTLAFWGMESNYGAVKSKYQLTHAFITLIYEGRREEFFSIQLIALMKIADKNKLAINSIHGSWAGAMGHFQFIPTTLTQYGMDGNNDGRVDIINSVGDAMYSAGNYLNKLGWNKNEPIVYRVILPADFDRDIMNGDTKKTFTEWSKMGVMNLDGTPLDAGDTVVGLIADVKNIDKIIESQIDTNQSLDTDVAPTPVIKAYLTYPNFYRIKKWNNSSWYAIAIAELSDKLK
;
A
#
# COMPACT_ATOMS: atom_id res chain seq x y z
N MET A 1 -53.18 -64.70 32.15
CA MET A 1 -52.47 -64.10 33.28
C MET A 1 -51.31 -63.26 32.67
N TRP A 2 -51.35 -62.00 32.88
CA TRP A 2 -50.55 -61.04 32.21
C TRP A 2 -49.35 -60.65 33.04
N GLY A 3 -48.12 -60.74 32.50
CA GLY A 3 -46.89 -60.35 33.14
C GLY A 3 -46.29 -59.13 32.45
N ASN A 4 -46.22 -58.03 33.17
CA ASN A 4 -45.59 -56.75 32.77
C ASN A 4 -44.09 -56.87 32.56
N MET A 5 -43.63 -56.59 31.40
CA MET A 5 -42.20 -56.48 31.11
C MET A 5 -41.82 -54.97 30.93
N LYS A 6 -41.14 -54.44 31.94
CA LYS A 6 -40.56 -53.07 31.95
C LYS A 6 -39.26 -53.09 31.20
N TYR A 7 -39.22 -52.43 30.07
CA TYR A 7 -37.95 -52.07 29.35
C TYR A 7 -37.29 -50.92 30.05
N LYS A 8 -36.09 -51.15 30.58
CA LYS A 8 -35.14 -50.07 30.93
C LYS A 8 -34.36 -49.66 29.70
N LEU A 9 -34.49 -48.39 29.28
CA LEU A 9 -33.57 -47.78 28.35
C LEU A 9 -32.23 -47.48 29.05
N PRO A 10 -31.08 -47.74 28.42
CA PRO A 10 -29.81 -47.28 28.95
C PRO A 10 -29.58 -45.83 28.55
N VAL A 11 -29.26 -45.00 29.55
CA VAL A 11 -28.71 -43.64 29.40
C VAL A 11 -27.26 -43.79 28.92
N VAL A 12 -27.04 -43.70 27.61
CA VAL A 12 -25.71 -43.53 27.01
C VAL A 12 -25.85 -42.56 25.87
N CYS A 13 -25.94 -41.28 26.19
CA CYS A 13 -25.79 -40.20 25.19
C CYS A 13 -25.43 -38.86 25.90
N GLY A 14 -24.39 -38.88 26.71
CA GLY A 14 -23.98 -37.70 27.47
C GLY A 14 -22.47 -37.42 27.47
N LEU A 15 -21.64 -38.27 26.84
CA LEU A 15 -20.17 -38.17 26.96
C LEU A 15 -19.42 -37.93 25.66
N LEU A 16 -20.10 -37.88 24.50
CA LEU A 16 -19.43 -37.61 23.19
C LEU A 16 -19.52 -36.17 22.73
N PHE A 17 -20.33 -35.32 23.38
CA PHE A 17 -20.42 -33.89 23.01
C PHE A 17 -19.41 -33.00 23.76
N ALA A 18 -18.87 -33.48 24.90
CA ALA A 18 -17.88 -32.72 25.68
C ALA A 18 -16.45 -32.82 25.14
N LEU A 19 -16.11 -33.83 24.33
CA LEU A 19 -14.76 -34.00 23.77
C LEU A 19 -14.55 -33.21 22.45
N CYS A 20 -15.61 -32.92 21.69
CA CYS A 20 -15.48 -32.14 20.46
C CYS A 20 -15.37 -30.64 20.71
N VAL A 21 -15.77 -30.12 21.86
CA VAL A 21 -15.68 -28.70 22.21
C VAL A 21 -14.27 -28.34 22.70
N ASN A 22 -13.55 -29.27 23.30
CA ASN A 22 -12.21 -29.02 23.84
C ASN A 22 -11.08 -29.05 22.81
N VAL A 23 -11.26 -29.65 21.63
CA VAL A 23 -10.23 -29.67 20.58
C VAL A 23 -10.27 -28.40 19.70
N ALA A 24 -11.42 -27.72 19.65
CA ALA A 24 -11.55 -26.45 18.96
C ALA A 24 -11.06 -25.23 19.76
N HIS A 25 -10.76 -25.37 21.05
CA HIS A 25 -10.31 -24.29 21.96
C HIS A 25 -8.79 -24.19 22.11
N ALA A 26 -8.02 -25.15 21.62
CA ALA A 26 -6.56 -25.17 21.81
C ALA A 26 -5.77 -24.29 20.82
N GLU A 27 -6.39 -23.70 19.78
CA GLU A 27 -5.71 -22.85 18.80
C GLU A 27 -6.21 -21.39 18.72
N ARG A 28 -7.21 -21.02 19.52
CA ARG A 28 -7.59 -19.62 19.71
C ARG A 28 -7.23 -19.24 21.14
N GLY A 29 -6.27 -18.35 21.32
CA GLY A 29 -6.19 -17.62 22.58
C GLY A 29 -7.62 -17.16 22.91
N ALA A 30 -8.16 -17.57 24.07
CA ALA A 30 -9.55 -17.29 24.43
C ALA A 30 -9.78 -15.77 24.28
N PHE A 31 -10.86 -15.37 23.58
CA PHE A 31 -11.25 -13.97 23.49
C PHE A 31 -11.51 -13.46 24.91
N ASP A 32 -10.76 -12.44 25.32
CA ASP A 32 -10.79 -11.85 26.65
C ASP A 32 -11.82 -10.70 26.65
N LEU A 33 -12.96 -10.95 27.30
CA LEU A 33 -14.06 -9.99 27.41
C LEU A 33 -13.66 -8.78 28.23
N ASP A 34 -12.92 -8.96 29.34
CA ASP A 34 -12.50 -7.85 30.20
C ASP A 34 -11.57 -6.89 29.43
N ARG A 35 -10.66 -7.46 28.67
CA ARG A 35 -9.80 -6.67 27.76
C ARG A 35 -10.61 -5.97 26.68
N TRP A 36 -11.60 -6.64 26.10
CA TRP A 36 -12.47 -6.04 25.08
C TRP A 36 -13.23 -4.84 25.63
N ASP A 37 -13.85 -4.99 26.80
CA ASP A 37 -14.60 -3.92 27.47
C ASP A 37 -13.69 -2.75 27.85
N LYS A 38 -12.47 -3.05 28.32
CA LYS A 38 -11.47 -2.02 28.59
C LYS A 38 -11.11 -1.25 27.32
N VAL A 39 -10.89 -1.91 26.18
CA VAL A 39 -10.60 -1.26 24.90
C VAL A 39 -11.75 -0.32 24.50
N MET A 40 -13.02 -0.74 24.68
CA MET A 40 -14.17 0.13 24.38
C MET A 40 -14.21 1.37 25.28
N GLN A 41 -13.92 1.20 26.58
CA GLN A 41 -13.85 2.31 27.54
C GLN A 41 -12.72 3.28 27.19
N ASP A 42 -11.53 2.78 26.86
CA ASP A 42 -10.37 3.57 26.49
C ASP A 42 -10.61 4.37 25.19
N ILE A 43 -11.24 3.76 24.19
CA ILE A 43 -11.64 4.46 22.96
C ILE A 43 -12.64 5.57 23.26
N ARG A 44 -13.68 5.31 24.06
CA ARG A 44 -14.68 6.30 24.47
C ARG A 44 -14.03 7.48 25.18
N ALA A 45 -13.14 7.20 26.15
CA ALA A 45 -12.44 8.23 26.90
C ALA A 45 -11.54 9.09 26.01
N LYS A 46 -10.74 8.46 25.14
CA LYS A 46 -9.87 9.16 24.16
C LYS A 46 -10.69 10.03 23.20
N ALA A 47 -11.80 9.51 22.66
CA ALA A 47 -12.67 10.25 21.74
C ALA A 47 -13.34 11.46 22.42
N ALA A 48 -13.81 11.31 23.65
CA ALA A 48 -14.39 12.39 24.43
C ALA A 48 -13.35 13.49 24.76
N ALA A 49 -12.13 13.11 25.14
CA ALA A 49 -11.01 14.04 25.36
C ALA A 49 -10.69 14.87 24.12
N GLU A 50 -10.84 14.28 22.93
CA GLU A 50 -10.66 14.93 21.63
C GLU A 50 -11.90 15.70 21.14
N LYS A 51 -12.93 15.84 22.00
CA LYS A 51 -14.17 16.59 21.74
C LYS A 51 -14.96 16.10 20.51
N ILE A 52 -14.87 14.81 20.21
CA ILE A 52 -15.69 14.17 19.18
C ILE A 52 -17.14 14.11 19.68
N SER A 53 -18.12 14.35 18.80
CA SER A 53 -19.53 14.33 19.17
C SER A 53 -19.95 12.96 19.74
N GLN A 54 -20.84 12.99 20.75
CA GLN A 54 -21.34 11.77 21.39
C GLN A 54 -22.00 10.82 20.37
N SER A 55 -22.67 11.36 19.36
CA SER A 55 -23.32 10.56 18.31
C SER A 55 -22.30 9.73 17.50
N VAL A 56 -21.14 10.30 17.16
CA VAL A 56 -20.09 9.58 16.44
C VAL A 56 -19.43 8.54 17.35
N ILE A 57 -19.22 8.87 18.63
CA ILE A 57 -18.69 7.90 19.62
C ILE A 57 -19.61 6.70 19.74
N ASP A 58 -20.91 6.94 19.93
CA ASP A 58 -21.90 5.88 20.13
C ASP A 58 -22.08 5.04 18.84
N GLU A 59 -22.07 5.67 17.67
CA GLU A 59 -22.12 4.94 16.39
C GLU A 59 -20.88 4.07 16.19
N THR A 60 -19.68 4.59 16.50
CA THR A 60 -18.41 3.85 16.38
C THR A 60 -18.40 2.59 17.25
N LEU A 61 -18.90 2.71 18.47
CA LEU A 61 -18.91 1.63 19.48
C LEU A 61 -20.19 0.79 19.46
N LYS A 62 -21.08 1.03 18.50
CA LYS A 62 -22.30 0.25 18.34
C LYS A 62 -21.99 -1.12 17.73
N ASN A 63 -22.12 -2.17 18.54
CA ASN A 63 -21.93 -3.57 18.13
C ASN A 63 -20.60 -3.82 17.38
N PRO A 64 -19.45 -3.46 17.96
CA PRO A 64 -18.16 -3.69 17.31
C PRO A 64 -17.89 -5.20 17.16
N ILE A 65 -17.33 -5.59 16.00
CA ILE A 65 -17.06 -6.98 15.66
C ILE A 65 -15.54 -7.20 15.64
N PHE A 66 -15.07 -8.21 16.38
CA PHE A 66 -13.72 -8.72 16.26
C PHE A 66 -13.56 -9.57 14.98
N ILE A 67 -12.56 -9.27 14.16
CA ILE A 67 -12.35 -9.91 12.84
C ILE A 67 -11.01 -10.67 12.83
N PRO A 68 -10.98 -11.99 13.12
CA PRO A 68 -9.73 -12.76 13.20
C PRO A 68 -8.87 -12.73 11.93
N SER A 69 -9.49 -12.61 10.75
CA SER A 69 -8.76 -12.55 9.49
C SER A 69 -7.90 -11.28 9.37
N ILE A 70 -8.25 -10.20 10.04
CA ILE A 70 -7.47 -8.96 10.12
C ILE A 70 -6.18 -9.21 10.91
N VAL A 71 -6.28 -9.83 12.07
CA VAL A 71 -5.13 -10.23 12.90
C VAL A 71 -4.17 -11.14 12.11
N LYS A 72 -4.72 -12.12 11.38
CA LYS A 72 -3.92 -12.98 10.50
C LYS A 72 -3.20 -12.19 9.42
N SER A 73 -3.86 -11.22 8.79
CA SER A 73 -3.25 -10.36 7.77
C SER A 73 -2.15 -9.47 8.35
N ASP A 74 -2.34 -8.95 9.57
CA ASP A 74 -1.34 -8.13 10.26
C ASP A 74 -0.09 -8.91 10.65
N LYS A 75 -0.23 -10.19 11.05
CA LYS A 75 0.90 -11.06 11.38
C LYS A 75 1.64 -11.61 10.15
N ASN A 76 0.94 -11.78 9.03
CA ASN A 76 1.45 -12.39 7.80
C ASN A 76 1.79 -11.36 6.72
N GLN A 77 2.33 -10.20 7.09
CA GLN A 77 2.93 -9.28 6.11
C GLN A 77 4.17 -9.95 5.50
N SER A 78 3.94 -10.81 4.51
CA SER A 78 5.03 -11.45 3.78
C SER A 78 5.76 -10.39 2.96
N GLU A 79 7.00 -10.15 3.32
CA GLU A 79 7.93 -9.42 2.46
C GLU A 79 7.95 -10.06 1.06
N PHE A 80 8.03 -9.21 0.03
CA PHE A 80 7.94 -9.58 -1.36
C PHE A 80 8.91 -10.69 -1.74
N LYS A 81 8.36 -11.83 -2.17
CA LYS A 81 9.11 -12.94 -2.77
C LYS A 81 9.33 -12.77 -4.28
N LEU A 82 8.84 -11.68 -4.87
CA LEU A 82 8.91 -11.41 -6.30
C LEU A 82 10.21 -10.74 -6.68
N THR A 83 10.72 -11.04 -7.89
CA THR A 83 11.75 -10.21 -8.51
C THR A 83 11.15 -8.84 -8.90
N LEU A 84 12.00 -7.84 -9.12
CA LEU A 84 11.54 -6.53 -9.62
C LEU A 84 10.75 -6.68 -10.92
N GLU A 85 11.23 -7.50 -11.84
CA GLU A 85 10.55 -7.74 -13.12
C GLU A 85 9.16 -8.37 -12.93
N GLN A 86 9.05 -9.41 -12.10
CA GLN A 86 7.74 -10.02 -11.76
C GLN A 86 6.80 -9.00 -11.10
N TYR A 87 7.33 -8.15 -10.22
CA TYR A 87 6.57 -7.09 -9.59
C TYR A 87 6.05 -6.08 -10.62
N LEU A 88 6.91 -5.63 -11.54
CA LEU A 88 6.55 -4.68 -12.58
C LEU A 88 5.53 -5.28 -13.56
N ASN A 89 5.73 -6.51 -14.01
CA ASN A 89 4.79 -7.21 -14.91
C ASN A 89 3.39 -7.30 -14.28
N ARG A 90 3.31 -7.52 -12.98
CA ARG A 90 2.05 -7.58 -12.23
C ARG A 90 1.42 -6.20 -12.01
N THR A 91 2.23 -5.18 -11.69
CA THR A 91 1.73 -3.88 -11.27
C THR A 91 1.62 -2.85 -12.39
N VAL A 92 2.42 -2.98 -13.45
CA VAL A 92 2.43 -2.10 -14.63
C VAL A 92 1.86 -2.84 -15.85
N SER A 93 0.78 -3.60 -15.65
CA SER A 93 0.15 -4.42 -16.70
C SER A 93 -0.45 -3.56 -17.82
N ALA A 94 -0.55 -4.14 -19.03
CA ALA A 94 -1.19 -3.48 -20.17
C ALA A 94 -2.62 -3.02 -19.85
N GLU A 95 -3.37 -3.84 -19.08
CA GLU A 95 -4.72 -3.49 -18.64
C GLU A 95 -4.73 -2.22 -17.78
N ARG A 96 -3.81 -2.12 -16.79
CA ARG A 96 -3.72 -0.93 -15.93
C ARG A 96 -3.32 0.30 -16.72
N VAL A 97 -2.41 0.18 -17.69
CA VAL A 97 -2.03 1.27 -18.59
C VAL A 97 -3.23 1.73 -19.42
N GLN A 98 -3.99 0.80 -20.01
CA GLN A 98 -5.19 1.13 -20.79
C GLN A 98 -6.26 1.84 -19.95
N LYS A 99 -6.53 1.34 -18.73
CA LYS A 99 -7.42 2.02 -17.79
C LYS A 99 -6.93 3.43 -17.46
N GLY A 100 -5.63 3.60 -17.21
CA GLY A 100 -5.05 4.91 -16.91
C GLY A 100 -5.20 5.91 -18.07
N LYS A 101 -4.97 5.47 -19.32
CA LYS A 101 -5.21 6.29 -20.51
C LYS A 101 -6.68 6.69 -20.64
N LYS A 102 -7.62 5.77 -20.32
CA LYS A 102 -9.05 6.08 -20.27
C LYS A 102 -9.35 7.13 -19.20
N GLN A 103 -8.80 6.99 -17.98
CA GLN A 103 -8.99 7.98 -16.91
C GLN A 103 -8.38 9.35 -17.27
N ARG A 104 -7.24 9.38 -17.95
CA ARG A 104 -6.65 10.62 -18.47
C ARG A 104 -7.62 11.36 -19.40
N ALA A 105 -8.30 10.61 -20.28
CA ALA A 105 -9.32 11.17 -21.20
C ALA A 105 -10.63 11.56 -20.47
N THR A 106 -10.99 10.86 -19.39
CA THR A 106 -12.20 11.15 -18.61
C THR A 106 -12.06 12.41 -17.75
N TYR A 107 -10.86 12.66 -17.19
CA TYR A 107 -10.63 13.75 -16.22
C TYR A 107 -9.55 14.76 -16.67
N PRO A 108 -9.56 15.27 -17.94
CA PRO A 108 -8.48 16.10 -18.45
C PRO A 108 -8.33 17.43 -17.69
N THR A 109 -9.45 18.07 -17.38
CA THR A 109 -9.48 19.35 -16.66
C THR A 109 -9.07 19.20 -15.21
N LEU A 110 -9.59 18.17 -14.51
CA LEU A 110 -9.25 17.90 -13.12
C LEU A 110 -7.76 17.62 -12.97
N LEU A 111 -7.19 16.74 -13.79
CA LEU A 111 -5.76 16.43 -13.80
C LEU A 111 -4.90 17.67 -14.11
N SER A 112 -5.36 18.52 -15.05
CA SER A 112 -4.68 19.79 -15.35
C SER A 112 -4.66 20.74 -14.18
N ASN A 113 -5.77 20.85 -13.44
CA ASN A 113 -5.87 21.72 -12.28
C ASN A 113 -4.97 21.23 -11.13
N VAL A 114 -4.94 19.92 -10.87
CA VAL A 114 -4.04 19.30 -9.87
C VAL A 114 -2.57 19.57 -10.23
N GLU A 115 -2.18 19.34 -11.50
CA GLU A 115 -0.83 19.62 -11.97
C GLU A 115 -0.45 21.09 -11.82
N LYS A 116 -1.35 22.00 -12.21
CA LYS A 116 -1.14 23.44 -12.10
C LYS A 116 -0.99 23.90 -10.65
N GLN A 117 -1.82 23.36 -9.75
CA GLN A 117 -1.84 23.79 -8.36
C GLN A 117 -0.69 23.22 -7.53
N PHE A 118 -0.34 21.94 -7.73
CA PHE A 118 0.61 21.21 -6.87
C PHE A 118 1.94 20.91 -7.57
N GLY A 119 2.04 21.10 -8.88
CA GLY A 119 3.24 20.77 -9.65
C GLY A 119 3.42 19.25 -9.87
N ILE A 120 2.40 18.44 -9.64
CA ILE A 120 2.46 17.00 -9.84
C ILE A 120 2.01 16.67 -11.27
N PRO A 121 2.86 16.08 -12.12
CA PRO A 121 2.49 15.75 -13.50
C PRO A 121 1.26 14.81 -13.55
N ARG A 122 0.38 15.03 -14.54
CA ARG A 122 -0.86 14.25 -14.70
C ARG A 122 -0.63 12.74 -14.73
N ASN A 123 0.40 12.32 -15.46
CA ASN A 123 0.78 10.90 -15.55
C ASN A 123 1.25 10.33 -14.21
N VAL A 124 1.90 11.12 -13.36
CA VAL A 124 2.30 10.72 -12.00
C VAL A 124 1.06 10.58 -11.11
N THR A 125 0.15 11.55 -11.10
CA THR A 125 -1.13 11.45 -10.38
C THR A 125 -1.91 10.20 -10.79
N LEU A 126 -1.99 9.91 -12.09
CA LEU A 126 -2.63 8.71 -12.62
C LEU A 126 -1.90 7.43 -12.21
N ALA A 127 -0.56 7.44 -12.16
CA ALA A 127 0.21 6.27 -11.74
C ALA A 127 -0.07 5.92 -10.28
N PHE A 128 -0.09 6.89 -9.38
CA PHE A 128 -0.50 6.68 -7.98
C PHE A 128 -1.93 6.13 -7.90
N TRP A 129 -2.89 6.76 -8.59
CA TRP A 129 -4.28 6.29 -8.58
C TRP A 129 -4.42 4.85 -9.10
N GLY A 130 -3.68 4.51 -10.14
CA GLY A 130 -3.62 3.15 -10.70
C GLY A 130 -3.01 2.15 -9.72
N MET A 131 -1.92 2.51 -9.06
CA MET A 131 -1.24 1.62 -8.10
C MET A 131 -2.06 1.39 -6.84
N GLU A 132 -2.68 2.43 -6.28
CA GLU A 132 -3.39 2.35 -5.00
C GLU A 132 -4.73 1.61 -5.10
N SER A 133 -5.54 1.92 -6.09
CA SER A 133 -6.91 1.40 -6.15
C SER A 133 -7.35 0.88 -7.52
N ASN A 134 -6.41 0.72 -8.47
CA ASN A 134 -6.75 0.41 -9.87
C ASN A 134 -7.80 1.41 -10.43
N TYR A 135 -7.55 2.70 -10.18
CA TYR A 135 -8.41 3.83 -10.56
C TYR A 135 -9.80 3.79 -9.88
N GLY A 136 -9.83 3.44 -8.59
CA GLY A 136 -11.05 3.34 -7.80
C GLY A 136 -11.87 2.06 -8.03
N ALA A 137 -11.36 1.11 -8.83
CA ALA A 137 -12.07 -0.13 -9.11
C ALA A 137 -11.99 -1.17 -7.98
N VAL A 138 -10.98 -1.07 -7.10
CA VAL A 138 -10.82 -1.97 -5.95
C VAL A 138 -11.80 -1.55 -4.87
N LYS A 139 -12.77 -2.43 -4.57
CA LYS A 139 -13.73 -2.21 -3.48
C LYS A 139 -13.07 -2.47 -2.13
N SER A 140 -13.25 -1.54 -1.21
CA SER A 140 -12.87 -1.68 0.18
C SER A 140 -13.69 -2.79 0.86
N LYS A 141 -13.02 -3.66 1.63
CA LYS A 141 -13.63 -4.89 2.16
C LYS A 141 -14.12 -4.74 3.59
N TYR A 142 -13.41 -3.98 4.42
CA TYR A 142 -13.64 -3.95 5.85
C TYR A 142 -14.25 -2.63 6.29
N GLN A 143 -15.27 -2.67 7.14
CA GLN A 143 -15.73 -1.51 7.88
C GLN A 143 -14.59 -1.07 8.81
N LEU A 144 -14.14 0.18 8.68
CA LEU A 144 -12.89 0.61 9.32
C LEU A 144 -12.98 0.67 10.84
N THR A 145 -14.16 0.96 11.42
CA THR A 145 -14.37 0.91 12.87
C THR A 145 -14.05 -0.48 13.42
N HIS A 146 -14.61 -1.53 12.81
CA HIS A 146 -14.34 -2.91 13.22
C HIS A 146 -12.88 -3.32 13.01
N ALA A 147 -12.28 -2.88 11.89
CA ALA A 147 -10.88 -3.18 11.58
C ALA A 147 -9.93 -2.60 12.63
N PHE A 148 -10.10 -1.32 12.94
CA PHE A 148 -9.25 -0.65 13.95
C PHE A 148 -9.47 -1.21 15.35
N ILE A 149 -10.72 -1.41 15.78
CA ILE A 149 -11.03 -1.99 17.10
C ILE A 149 -10.41 -3.40 17.24
N THR A 150 -10.46 -4.21 16.18
CA THR A 150 -9.80 -5.52 16.14
C THR A 150 -8.29 -5.40 16.36
N LEU A 151 -7.63 -4.46 15.70
CA LEU A 151 -6.17 -4.27 15.77
C LEU A 151 -5.73 -3.62 17.09
N ILE A 152 -6.56 -2.74 17.67
CA ILE A 152 -6.36 -2.18 19.01
C ILE A 152 -6.45 -3.32 20.05
N TYR A 153 -7.49 -4.15 19.99
CA TYR A 153 -7.65 -5.29 20.88
C TYR A 153 -6.52 -6.32 20.76
N GLU A 154 -6.01 -6.58 19.54
CA GLU A 154 -4.87 -7.47 19.33
C GLU A 154 -3.60 -6.97 20.03
N GLY A 155 -3.36 -5.66 20.07
CA GLY A 155 -2.38 -4.99 20.92
C GLY A 155 -1.01 -4.77 20.32
N ARG A 156 -0.60 -5.45 19.24
CA ARG A 156 0.75 -5.35 18.66
C ARG A 156 1.12 -3.92 18.23
N ARG A 157 0.15 -3.15 17.75
CA ARG A 157 0.27 -1.74 17.35
C ARG A 157 -0.90 -0.91 17.89
N GLU A 158 -1.28 -1.15 19.13
CA GLU A 158 -2.46 -0.57 19.78
C GLU A 158 -2.51 0.94 19.66
N GLU A 159 -1.42 1.63 20.03
CA GLU A 159 -1.36 3.09 20.00
C GLU A 159 -1.52 3.63 18.57
N PHE A 160 -0.83 3.06 17.58
CA PHE A 160 -0.95 3.47 16.20
C PHE A 160 -2.39 3.37 15.70
N PHE A 161 -3.06 2.23 15.94
CA PHE A 161 -4.44 2.04 15.48
C PHE A 161 -5.46 2.85 16.27
N SER A 162 -5.20 3.13 17.57
CA SER A 162 -6.01 4.07 18.36
C SER A 162 -5.97 5.46 17.76
N ILE A 163 -4.80 5.96 17.38
CA ILE A 163 -4.64 7.26 16.71
C ILE A 163 -5.40 7.28 15.38
N GLN A 164 -5.33 6.18 14.58
CA GLN A 164 -6.07 6.10 13.32
C GLN A 164 -7.60 6.11 13.54
N LEU A 165 -8.11 5.38 14.53
CA LEU A 165 -9.53 5.36 14.84
C LEU A 165 -10.03 6.74 15.29
N ILE A 166 -9.33 7.40 16.17
CA ILE A 166 -9.67 8.77 16.62
C ILE A 166 -9.65 9.76 15.43
N ALA A 167 -8.67 9.65 14.54
CA ALA A 167 -8.62 10.46 13.33
C ALA A 167 -9.81 10.17 12.39
N LEU A 168 -10.21 8.91 12.23
CA LEU A 168 -11.40 8.51 11.47
C LEU A 168 -12.68 9.12 12.06
N MET A 169 -12.83 9.07 13.38
CA MET A 169 -13.97 9.67 14.09
C MET A 169 -14.03 11.18 13.88
N LYS A 170 -12.89 11.90 13.95
CA LYS A 170 -12.80 13.34 13.64
C LYS A 170 -13.20 13.65 12.19
N ILE A 171 -12.78 12.82 11.24
CA ILE A 171 -13.15 12.95 9.81
C ILE A 171 -14.66 12.80 9.65
N ALA A 172 -15.24 11.77 10.26
CA ALA A 172 -16.68 11.49 10.19
C ALA A 172 -17.48 12.64 10.83
N ASP A 173 -17.08 13.11 11.98
CA ASP A 173 -17.74 14.20 12.70
C ASP A 173 -17.70 15.53 11.93
N LYS A 174 -16.52 15.92 11.45
CA LYS A 174 -16.30 17.14 10.67
C LYS A 174 -17.10 17.14 9.37
N ASN A 175 -17.07 16.03 8.63
CA ASN A 175 -17.68 15.93 7.29
C ASN A 175 -19.12 15.38 7.32
N LYS A 176 -19.70 15.15 8.53
CA LYS A 176 -21.04 14.58 8.74
C LYS A 176 -21.25 13.26 7.99
N LEU A 177 -20.23 12.40 8.03
CA LEU A 177 -20.28 11.08 7.42
C LEU A 177 -20.79 10.04 8.43
N ALA A 178 -21.57 9.07 7.95
CA ALA A 178 -21.91 7.88 8.74
C ALA A 178 -20.65 7.01 8.91
N ILE A 179 -20.02 7.08 10.10
CA ILE A 179 -18.71 6.45 10.31
C ILE A 179 -18.70 4.96 10.00
N ASN A 180 -19.80 4.26 10.29
CA ASN A 180 -19.94 2.84 10.03
C ASN A 180 -20.13 2.48 8.54
N SER A 181 -20.35 3.48 7.66
CA SER A 181 -20.35 3.29 6.20
C SER A 181 -18.95 3.36 5.60
N ILE A 182 -17.94 3.82 6.36
CA ILE A 182 -16.58 3.99 5.86
C ILE A 182 -15.87 2.64 5.81
N HIS A 183 -15.52 2.23 4.59
CA HIS A 183 -14.83 0.97 4.33
C HIS A 183 -13.42 1.21 3.81
N GLY A 184 -12.52 0.28 4.10
CA GLY A 184 -11.12 0.35 3.70
C GLY A 184 -10.43 -1.02 3.63
N SER A 185 -9.10 -0.98 3.60
CA SER A 185 -8.26 -2.15 3.75
C SER A 185 -8.27 -2.65 5.21
N TRP A 186 -7.74 -3.84 5.44
CA TRP A 186 -7.60 -4.39 6.81
C TRP A 186 -6.73 -3.50 7.72
N ALA A 187 -5.81 -2.71 7.16
CA ALA A 187 -4.93 -1.80 7.89
C ALA A 187 -5.40 -0.34 7.92
N GLY A 188 -6.62 -0.05 7.43
CA GLY A 188 -7.23 1.27 7.53
C GLY A 188 -7.02 2.20 6.34
N ALA A 189 -6.42 1.74 5.25
CA ALA A 189 -6.29 2.53 4.03
C ALA A 189 -7.64 2.63 3.30
N MET A 190 -8.03 3.85 2.85
CA MET A 190 -9.35 4.13 2.29
C MET A 190 -9.30 5.03 1.05
N GLY A 191 -10.34 4.91 0.24
CA GLY A 191 -10.58 5.77 -0.91
C GLY A 191 -9.65 5.52 -2.09
N HIS A 192 -9.71 6.42 -3.06
CA HIS A 192 -9.04 6.31 -4.34
C HIS A 192 -7.52 6.21 -4.25
N PHE A 193 -6.90 6.84 -3.25
CA PHE A 193 -5.44 6.87 -3.04
C PHE A 193 -5.01 6.17 -1.75
N GLN A 194 -5.86 5.34 -1.17
CA GLN A 194 -5.57 4.50 0.00
C GLN A 194 -4.93 5.26 1.17
N PHE A 195 -5.51 6.42 1.51
CA PHE A 195 -5.07 7.21 2.66
C PHE A 195 -5.46 6.54 3.97
N ILE A 196 -4.56 6.55 4.94
CA ILE A 196 -4.92 6.28 6.33
C ILE A 196 -5.54 7.54 6.96
N PRO A 197 -6.39 7.43 8.00
CA PRO A 197 -7.13 8.57 8.56
C PRO A 197 -6.26 9.77 8.95
N THR A 198 -5.11 9.55 9.59
CA THR A 198 -4.20 10.65 9.97
C THR A 198 -3.65 11.40 8.76
N THR A 199 -3.30 10.71 7.68
CA THR A 199 -2.84 11.32 6.43
C THR A 199 -3.97 12.16 5.81
N LEU A 200 -5.22 11.64 5.81
CA LEU A 200 -6.36 12.40 5.31
C LEU A 200 -6.64 13.64 6.18
N THR A 201 -6.54 13.53 7.50
CA THR A 201 -6.73 14.70 8.39
C THR A 201 -5.71 15.80 8.09
N GLN A 202 -4.47 15.42 7.76
CA GLN A 202 -3.38 16.38 7.53
C GLN A 202 -3.37 16.96 6.11
N TYR A 203 -3.72 16.16 5.11
CA TYR A 203 -3.53 16.51 3.69
C TYR A 203 -4.80 16.54 2.86
N GLY A 204 -5.95 16.16 3.45
CA GLY A 204 -7.24 16.14 2.76
C GLY A 204 -7.65 17.53 2.26
N MET A 205 -8.18 17.55 1.05
CA MET A 205 -8.66 18.76 0.39
C MET A 205 -10.04 18.53 -0.23
N ASP A 206 -10.89 19.55 -0.09
CA ASP A 206 -12.15 19.67 -0.83
C ASP A 206 -11.81 20.14 -2.25
N GLY A 207 -11.74 19.20 -3.18
CA GLY A 207 -11.33 19.45 -4.57
C GLY A 207 -12.48 19.78 -5.50
N ASN A 208 -13.73 19.55 -5.07
CA ASN A 208 -14.96 19.89 -5.81
C ASN A 208 -15.68 21.14 -5.26
N ASN A 209 -15.20 21.70 -4.12
CA ASN A 209 -15.72 22.87 -3.41
C ASN A 209 -17.17 22.67 -2.91
N ASP A 210 -17.53 21.46 -2.45
CA ASP A 210 -18.85 21.18 -1.87
C ASP A 210 -18.90 21.37 -0.33
N GLY A 211 -17.78 21.80 0.28
CA GLY A 211 -17.65 22.04 1.72
C GLY A 211 -17.26 20.78 2.52
N ARG A 212 -16.93 19.67 1.87
CA ARG A 212 -16.55 18.40 2.50
C ARG A 212 -15.28 17.85 1.89
N VAL A 213 -14.70 16.84 2.55
CA VAL A 213 -13.57 16.08 2.00
C VAL A 213 -13.99 14.60 1.95
N ASP A 214 -14.38 14.14 0.76
CA ASP A 214 -14.79 12.75 0.52
C ASP A 214 -13.89 12.07 -0.52
N ILE A 215 -12.78 11.50 -0.06
CA ILE A 215 -11.82 10.80 -0.92
C ILE A 215 -12.31 9.41 -1.40
N ILE A 216 -13.48 8.98 -0.95
CA ILE A 216 -14.08 7.68 -1.32
C ILE A 216 -15.00 7.85 -2.54
N ASN A 217 -15.88 8.85 -2.52
CA ASN A 217 -16.90 9.05 -3.55
C ASN A 217 -16.57 10.22 -4.49
N SER A 218 -15.70 11.17 -4.09
CA SER A 218 -15.27 12.30 -4.89
C SER A 218 -13.86 12.06 -5.47
N VAL A 219 -13.77 11.84 -6.77
CA VAL A 219 -12.49 11.77 -7.49
C VAL A 219 -11.74 13.11 -7.40
N GLY A 220 -12.47 14.23 -7.37
CA GLY A 220 -11.92 15.57 -7.20
C GLY A 220 -11.14 15.70 -5.89
N ASP A 221 -11.80 15.41 -4.76
CA ASP A 221 -11.19 15.49 -3.43
C ASP A 221 -10.01 14.54 -3.30
N ALA A 222 -10.16 13.33 -3.85
CA ALA A 222 -9.11 12.32 -3.81
C ALA A 222 -7.85 12.79 -4.57
N MET A 223 -8.00 13.34 -5.79
CA MET A 223 -6.87 13.84 -6.59
C MET A 223 -6.23 15.09 -5.98
N TYR A 224 -7.03 16.03 -5.47
CA TYR A 224 -6.51 17.23 -4.81
C TYR A 224 -5.77 16.87 -3.52
N SER A 225 -6.31 15.94 -2.72
CA SER A 225 -5.65 15.44 -1.51
C SER A 225 -4.32 14.77 -1.83
N ALA A 226 -4.28 13.93 -2.87
CA ALA A 226 -3.04 13.27 -3.30
C ALA A 226 -2.01 14.27 -3.82
N GLY A 227 -2.44 15.24 -4.63
CA GLY A 227 -1.59 16.33 -5.12
C GLY A 227 -1.00 17.17 -3.98
N ASN A 228 -1.85 17.55 -3.01
CA ASN A 228 -1.42 18.27 -1.81
C ASN A 228 -0.40 17.48 -1.01
N TYR A 229 -0.65 16.18 -0.77
CA TYR A 229 0.26 15.34 -0.01
C TYR A 229 1.63 15.22 -0.70
N LEU A 230 1.69 14.92 -1.99
CA LEU A 230 2.95 14.84 -2.76
C LEU A 230 3.69 16.18 -2.76
N ASN A 231 2.98 17.30 -2.93
CA ASN A 231 3.56 18.64 -2.84
C ASN A 231 4.19 18.88 -1.46
N LYS A 232 3.48 18.55 -0.36
CA LYS A 232 3.99 18.68 1.02
C LYS A 232 5.15 17.74 1.33
N LEU A 233 5.25 16.60 0.64
CA LEU A 233 6.44 15.74 0.68
C LEU A 233 7.64 16.37 -0.05
N GLY A 234 7.46 17.50 -0.72
CA GLY A 234 8.50 18.27 -1.41
C GLY A 234 8.70 17.85 -2.86
N TRP A 235 7.66 17.36 -3.54
CA TRP A 235 7.74 17.01 -4.96
C TRP A 235 8.33 18.16 -5.80
N ASN A 236 9.33 17.84 -6.65
CA ASN A 236 9.92 18.77 -7.59
C ASN A 236 9.45 18.46 -9.02
N LYS A 237 8.68 19.36 -9.62
CA LYS A 237 8.11 19.19 -10.97
C LYS A 237 9.14 19.08 -12.09
N ASN A 238 10.34 19.63 -11.88
CA ASN A 238 11.41 19.68 -12.86
C ASN A 238 12.38 18.50 -12.75
N GLU A 239 12.09 17.51 -11.89
CA GLU A 239 12.99 16.43 -11.56
C GLU A 239 12.34 15.08 -11.89
N PRO A 240 13.05 14.19 -12.59
CA PRO A 240 12.57 12.83 -12.82
C PRO A 240 12.39 12.04 -11.51
N ILE A 241 11.79 10.88 -11.62
CA ILE A 241 11.74 9.91 -10.52
C ILE A 241 12.97 9.02 -10.58
N VAL A 242 13.24 8.44 -11.75
CA VAL A 242 14.36 7.54 -12.01
C VAL A 242 14.92 7.77 -13.42
N TYR A 243 16.16 7.30 -13.66
CA TYR A 243 16.76 7.15 -14.97
C TYR A 243 17.20 5.70 -15.15
N ARG A 244 16.81 5.04 -16.24
CA ARG A 244 17.11 3.63 -16.50
C ARG A 244 18.53 3.46 -17.01
N VAL A 245 19.24 2.52 -16.43
CA VAL A 245 20.64 2.23 -16.75
C VAL A 245 20.90 0.73 -16.79
N ILE A 246 22.05 0.35 -17.36
CA ILE A 246 22.62 -0.98 -17.24
C ILE A 246 23.96 -0.93 -16.54
N LEU A 247 24.30 -2.02 -15.88
CA LEU A 247 25.56 -2.22 -15.15
C LEU A 247 26.26 -3.46 -15.68
N PRO A 248 27.60 -3.53 -15.65
CA PRO A 248 28.33 -4.78 -15.87
C PRO A 248 27.94 -5.85 -14.85
N ALA A 249 28.07 -7.12 -15.22
CA ALA A 249 27.68 -8.24 -14.36
C ALA A 249 28.45 -8.33 -13.04
N ASP A 250 29.68 -7.83 -13.02
CA ASP A 250 30.60 -7.78 -11.87
C ASP A 250 30.51 -6.48 -11.06
N PHE A 251 29.52 -5.63 -11.34
CA PHE A 251 29.33 -4.37 -10.61
C PHE A 251 29.14 -4.61 -9.10
N ASP A 252 29.71 -3.74 -8.26
CA ASP A 252 29.65 -3.82 -6.81
C ASP A 252 28.21 -3.77 -6.29
N ARG A 253 27.77 -4.88 -5.68
CA ARG A 253 26.39 -5.09 -5.21
C ARG A 253 26.06 -4.27 -3.97
N ASP A 254 27.05 -3.93 -3.15
CA ASP A 254 26.84 -3.26 -1.87
C ASP A 254 26.37 -1.81 -2.04
N ILE A 255 26.67 -1.21 -3.19
CA ILE A 255 26.27 0.17 -3.50
C ILE A 255 24.99 0.29 -4.36
N MET A 256 24.33 -0.85 -4.68
CA MET A 256 23.09 -0.88 -5.46
C MET A 256 21.82 -0.77 -4.59
N ASN A 257 21.91 -0.21 -3.40
CA ASN A 257 20.82 -0.17 -2.40
C ASN A 257 20.04 1.16 -2.40
N GLY A 258 20.48 2.16 -3.17
CA GLY A 258 19.92 3.49 -3.21
C GLY A 258 20.46 4.47 -2.17
N ASP A 259 21.29 4.02 -1.22
CA ASP A 259 21.84 4.88 -0.18
C ASP A 259 23.11 5.60 -0.62
N THR A 260 23.98 4.91 -1.39
CA THR A 260 25.16 5.51 -2.01
C THR A 260 24.73 6.54 -3.06
N LYS A 261 25.23 7.77 -2.89
CA LYS A 261 24.94 8.91 -3.79
C LYS A 261 26.19 9.35 -4.52
N LYS A 262 26.07 9.45 -5.85
CA LYS A 262 27.16 9.94 -6.72
C LYS A 262 26.57 10.78 -7.84
N THR A 263 27.41 11.59 -8.48
CA THR A 263 27.05 12.31 -9.71
C THR A 263 26.92 11.36 -10.90
N PHE A 264 26.26 11.78 -11.97
CA PHE A 264 26.22 11.02 -13.22
C PHE A 264 27.62 10.73 -13.74
N THR A 265 28.52 11.72 -13.67
CA THR A 265 29.94 11.57 -14.08
C THR A 265 30.65 10.49 -13.25
N GLU A 266 30.43 10.44 -11.95
CA GLU A 266 31.05 9.41 -11.07
C GLU A 266 30.48 8.02 -11.34
N TRP A 267 29.16 7.90 -11.53
CA TRP A 267 28.53 6.62 -11.89
C TRP A 267 29.02 6.12 -13.26
N SER A 268 29.14 7.01 -14.25
CA SER A 268 29.71 6.64 -15.57
C SER A 268 31.14 6.11 -15.47
N LYS A 269 32.00 6.73 -14.66
CA LYS A 269 33.39 6.24 -14.42
C LYS A 269 33.44 4.89 -13.76
N MET A 270 32.38 4.47 -13.04
CA MET A 270 32.26 3.16 -12.42
C MET A 270 31.64 2.11 -13.37
N GLY A 271 31.37 2.45 -14.63
CA GLY A 271 30.82 1.51 -15.60
C GLY A 271 29.30 1.49 -15.69
N VAL A 272 28.59 2.44 -15.04
CA VAL A 272 27.14 2.61 -15.28
C VAL A 272 26.93 3.21 -16.67
N MET A 273 26.05 2.60 -17.47
CA MET A 273 25.84 2.95 -18.88
C MET A 273 24.35 3.19 -19.17
N ASN A 274 24.09 3.90 -20.25
CA ASN A 274 22.78 4.00 -20.87
C ASN A 274 22.28 2.61 -21.32
N LEU A 275 20.98 2.47 -21.57
CA LEU A 275 20.38 1.19 -22.00
C LEU A 275 20.95 0.67 -23.34
N ASP A 276 21.50 1.54 -24.17
CA ASP A 276 22.15 1.21 -25.45
C ASP A 276 23.63 0.87 -25.30
N GLY A 277 24.16 0.83 -24.07
CA GLY A 277 25.57 0.53 -23.78
C GLY A 277 26.51 1.73 -23.92
N THR A 278 26.03 2.92 -24.25
CA THR A 278 26.85 4.14 -24.27
C THR A 278 27.13 4.66 -22.85
N PRO A 279 28.27 5.33 -22.62
CA PRO A 279 28.53 6.00 -21.34
C PRO A 279 27.40 7.00 -21.00
N LEU A 280 27.17 7.21 -19.70
CA LEU A 280 26.28 8.28 -19.24
C LEU A 280 26.88 9.64 -19.62
N ASP A 281 26.01 10.58 -19.97
CA ASP A 281 26.41 11.97 -20.16
C ASP A 281 27.01 12.52 -18.85
N ALA A 282 28.03 13.38 -18.99
CA ALA A 282 28.62 14.06 -17.85
C ALA A 282 27.57 14.97 -17.19
N GLY A 283 27.51 14.93 -15.85
CA GLY A 283 26.57 15.74 -15.09
C GLY A 283 26.86 15.71 -13.59
N ASP A 284 26.55 16.81 -12.92
CA ASP A 284 26.78 16.99 -11.47
C ASP A 284 25.55 16.63 -10.64
N THR A 285 24.45 16.18 -11.28
CA THR A 285 23.26 15.73 -10.55
C THR A 285 23.58 14.52 -9.70
N VAL A 286 23.35 14.66 -8.39
CA VAL A 286 23.59 13.59 -7.41
C VAL A 286 22.39 12.68 -7.32
N VAL A 287 22.59 11.39 -7.60
CA VAL A 287 21.55 10.36 -7.65
C VAL A 287 22.01 9.09 -6.94
N GLY A 288 21.08 8.28 -6.45
CA GLY A 288 21.37 6.94 -5.96
C GLY A 288 21.34 5.92 -7.08
N LEU A 289 21.74 4.69 -6.78
CA LEU A 289 21.66 3.56 -7.69
C LEU A 289 20.90 2.41 -7.02
N ILE A 290 19.94 1.82 -7.72
CA ILE A 290 19.19 0.67 -7.21
C ILE A 290 19.00 -0.39 -8.28
N ALA A 291 19.18 -1.66 -7.87
CA ALA A 291 18.93 -2.84 -8.68
C ALA A 291 18.26 -3.94 -7.85
N ASP A 292 17.83 -5.02 -8.52
CA ASP A 292 17.28 -6.21 -7.84
C ASP A 292 18.41 -7.14 -7.37
N VAL A 293 19.17 -6.68 -6.38
CA VAL A 293 20.37 -7.35 -5.86
C VAL A 293 20.12 -8.81 -5.48
N LYS A 294 18.94 -9.12 -4.90
CA LYS A 294 18.59 -10.47 -4.44
C LYS A 294 18.46 -11.50 -5.59
N ASN A 295 18.28 -11.02 -6.80
CA ASN A 295 18.04 -11.87 -7.95
C ASN A 295 19.09 -11.72 -9.07
N ILE A 296 20.20 -10.99 -8.82
CA ILE A 296 21.23 -10.70 -9.83
C ILE A 296 21.78 -12.00 -10.44
N ASP A 297 22.15 -13.00 -9.62
CA ASP A 297 22.73 -14.24 -10.13
C ASP A 297 21.78 -14.98 -11.08
N LYS A 298 20.49 -15.06 -10.72
CA LYS A 298 19.46 -15.64 -11.60
C LYS A 298 19.27 -14.87 -12.89
N ILE A 299 19.39 -13.53 -12.82
CA ILE A 299 19.26 -12.67 -14.00
C ILE A 299 20.43 -12.91 -14.94
N ILE A 300 21.66 -12.98 -14.42
CA ILE A 300 22.87 -13.25 -15.19
C ILE A 300 22.82 -14.66 -15.81
N GLU A 301 22.50 -15.69 -15.02
CA GLU A 301 22.35 -17.07 -15.48
C GLU A 301 21.36 -17.18 -16.64
N SER A 302 20.18 -16.55 -16.51
CA SER A 302 19.16 -16.56 -17.57
C SER A 302 19.59 -15.88 -18.85
N GLN A 303 20.45 -14.88 -18.80
CA GLN A 303 21.02 -14.22 -19.98
C GLN A 303 22.09 -15.09 -20.65
N ILE A 304 22.92 -15.79 -19.87
CA ILE A 304 23.93 -16.74 -20.38
C ILE A 304 23.24 -17.88 -21.10
N ASP A 305 22.22 -18.50 -20.50
CA ASP A 305 21.48 -19.61 -21.10
C ASP A 305 20.81 -19.20 -22.42
N THR A 306 20.23 -18.01 -22.47
CA THR A 306 19.61 -17.47 -23.69
C THR A 306 20.65 -17.20 -24.78
N ASN A 307 21.81 -16.69 -24.40
CA ASN A 307 22.89 -16.38 -25.35
C ASN A 307 23.55 -17.64 -25.94
N GLN A 308 23.65 -18.73 -25.17
CA GLN A 308 24.15 -20.02 -25.67
C GLN A 308 23.24 -20.65 -26.74
N SER A 309 21.97 -20.25 -26.77
CA SER A 309 21.01 -20.71 -27.79
C SER A 309 21.08 -19.91 -29.11
N LEU A 310 21.82 -18.78 -29.12
CA LEU A 310 22.03 -17.97 -30.31
C LEU A 310 23.32 -18.39 -30.99
N ASP A 311 23.22 -18.87 -32.23
CA ASP A 311 24.33 -19.31 -33.06
C ASP A 311 25.17 -18.11 -33.58
N THR A 312 25.71 -17.31 -32.65
CA THR A 312 26.54 -16.12 -32.96
C THR A 312 27.89 -16.23 -32.26
N ASP A 313 28.96 -15.95 -33.00
CA ASP A 313 30.35 -16.00 -32.52
C ASP A 313 30.68 -15.03 -31.37
N VAL A 314 29.77 -14.12 -31.01
CA VAL A 314 29.93 -13.16 -29.90
C VAL A 314 28.64 -13.14 -29.07
N ALA A 315 28.62 -13.90 -27.98
CA ALA A 315 27.57 -13.80 -26.99
C ALA A 315 27.60 -12.41 -26.31
N PRO A 316 26.49 -11.68 -26.25
CA PRO A 316 26.46 -10.41 -25.55
C PRO A 316 26.81 -10.60 -24.08
N THR A 317 27.64 -9.71 -23.52
CA THR A 317 28.02 -9.75 -22.12
C THR A 317 26.76 -9.52 -21.25
N PRO A 318 26.50 -10.37 -20.23
CA PRO A 318 25.37 -10.17 -19.33
C PRO A 318 25.40 -8.80 -18.67
N VAL A 319 24.25 -8.16 -18.57
CA VAL A 319 24.12 -6.85 -17.93
C VAL A 319 23.02 -6.84 -16.89
N ILE A 320 23.17 -6.03 -15.86
CA ILE A 320 22.18 -5.83 -14.81
C ILE A 320 21.37 -4.57 -15.13
N LYS A 321 20.04 -4.70 -15.27
CA LYS A 321 19.14 -3.54 -15.35
C LYS A 321 19.04 -2.86 -13.99
N ALA A 322 19.23 -1.56 -13.97
CA ALA A 322 19.22 -0.75 -12.76
C ALA A 322 18.58 0.61 -12.98
N TYR A 323 18.43 1.39 -11.91
CA TYR A 323 17.83 2.70 -11.93
C TYR A 323 18.68 3.68 -11.12
N LEU A 324 19.06 4.79 -11.74
CA LEU A 324 19.52 5.95 -11.01
C LEU A 324 18.30 6.66 -10.41
N THR A 325 18.34 6.98 -9.12
CA THR A 325 17.20 7.45 -8.34
C THR A 325 17.36 8.91 -7.95
N TYR A 326 16.44 9.75 -8.43
CA TYR A 326 16.38 11.17 -8.09
C TYR A 326 15.68 11.42 -6.75
N PRO A 327 15.75 12.64 -6.18
CA PRO A 327 15.07 12.94 -4.92
C PRO A 327 13.55 12.66 -4.94
N ASN A 328 12.85 12.79 -6.09
CA ASN A 328 11.43 12.42 -6.20
C ASN A 328 11.17 10.95 -5.90
N PHE A 329 12.09 10.04 -6.20
CA PHE A 329 12.01 8.62 -5.81
C PHE A 329 11.89 8.46 -4.29
N TYR A 330 12.67 9.20 -3.51
CA TYR A 330 12.63 9.15 -2.04
C TYR A 330 11.40 9.84 -1.46
N ARG A 331 10.79 10.81 -2.18
CA ARG A 331 9.50 11.39 -1.82
C ARG A 331 8.37 10.38 -1.99
N ILE A 332 8.41 9.56 -3.04
CA ILE A 332 7.49 8.44 -3.23
C ILE A 332 7.66 7.40 -2.10
N LYS A 333 8.90 7.12 -1.68
CA LYS A 333 9.16 6.23 -0.54
C LYS A 333 8.59 6.75 0.79
N LYS A 334 8.33 8.03 0.95
CA LYS A 334 7.60 8.56 2.12
C LYS A 334 6.10 8.26 2.06
N TRP A 335 5.54 8.08 0.87
CA TRP A 335 4.17 7.61 0.69
C TRP A 335 4.06 6.10 0.97
N ASN A 336 4.90 5.32 0.32
CA ASN A 336 5.01 3.87 0.50
C ASN A 336 6.48 3.47 0.55
N ASN A 337 6.96 2.97 1.69
CA ASN A 337 8.38 2.66 1.91
C ASN A 337 8.84 1.38 1.16
N SER A 338 8.55 1.32 -0.13
CA SER A 338 8.99 0.24 -1.03
C SER A 338 9.70 0.83 -2.24
N SER A 339 10.92 0.38 -2.49
CA SER A 339 11.67 0.77 -3.68
C SER A 339 11.01 0.25 -4.96
N TRP A 340 10.46 -0.97 -4.93
CA TRP A 340 9.71 -1.54 -6.06
C TRP A 340 8.45 -0.73 -6.39
N TYR A 341 7.75 -0.26 -5.35
CA TYR A 341 6.60 0.63 -5.54
C TYR A 341 7.01 1.94 -6.23
N ALA A 342 8.10 2.58 -5.78
CA ALA A 342 8.56 3.83 -6.36
C ALA A 342 9.01 3.66 -7.83
N ILE A 343 9.69 2.54 -8.16
CA ILE A 343 10.02 2.19 -9.55
C ILE A 343 8.73 1.94 -10.36
N ALA A 344 7.75 1.22 -9.81
CA ALA A 344 6.49 0.96 -10.52
C ALA A 344 5.69 2.25 -10.78
N ILE A 345 5.71 3.23 -9.88
CA ILE A 345 5.14 4.58 -10.13
C ILE A 345 5.85 5.22 -11.32
N ALA A 346 7.19 5.19 -11.38
CA ALA A 346 7.95 5.75 -12.48
C ALA A 346 7.61 5.06 -13.82
N GLU A 347 7.65 3.72 -13.84
CA GLU A 347 7.35 2.92 -15.03
C GLU A 347 5.92 3.11 -15.54
N LEU A 348 4.94 3.13 -14.62
CA LEU A 348 3.55 3.35 -14.98
C LEU A 348 3.34 4.78 -15.46
N SER A 349 3.93 5.77 -14.79
CA SER A 349 3.80 7.17 -15.19
C SER A 349 4.33 7.42 -16.59
N ASP A 350 5.45 6.80 -16.98
CA ASP A 350 6.00 6.91 -18.33
C ASP A 350 5.05 6.35 -19.40
N LYS A 351 4.41 5.20 -19.13
CA LYS A 351 3.43 4.60 -20.05
C LYS A 351 2.10 5.36 -20.14
N LEU A 352 1.87 6.32 -19.24
CA LEU A 352 0.68 7.19 -19.19
C LEU A 352 0.91 8.61 -19.75
N LYS A 353 2.06 8.90 -20.30
CA LYS A 353 2.38 10.15 -21.07
C LYS A 353 1.63 10.23 -22.42
#